data_9218845720783f68a42379740df5114f
#
_entry.id   9218845720783f68a42379740df5114f
#
_cell.length_a   1.000
_cell.length_b   1.000
_cell.length_c   1.000
_cell.angle_alpha   90.00
_cell.angle_beta   90.00
_cell.angle_gamma   90.00
#
_symmetry.space_group_name_H-M   'P 1'
#
loop_
_entity.id
_entity.type
_entity.pdbx_description
1 polymer ?
#
loop_
_entity_poly.entity_id
_entity_poly.type
_entity_poly.pdbx_seq_one_letter_code
_entity_poly.pdbx_strand_id
1 'polypeptide(L)'
;MVFRSSAAICGAVVLLGISVTVARSEIVAVHSSAVVNDASGDAIVGAASTYNPFGPGWQEGGPDTASGERYDPSVWAAAIKTSLRQKFGGVQYGARPKYALVEAVGKKVIVKINDVGPLTPGRIIDLNERAMRYFDPSLQLGVIYGVRVSLLSGDYWIPGPVG
;
A
#
# COMPACT_ATOMS: atom_id res chain seq x y z
N MET A 1 31.91 -42.00 53.87
CA MET A 1 31.40 -42.24 52.54
C MET A 1 30.17 -41.37 52.39
N VAL A 2 30.29 -40.20 51.77
CA VAL A 2 29.22 -39.19 51.76
C VAL A 2 28.75 -39.03 50.33
N PHE A 3 27.50 -39.42 50.07
CA PHE A 3 26.81 -39.19 48.81
C PHE A 3 26.22 -37.76 48.79
N ARG A 4 26.69 -36.93 47.89
CA ARG A 4 26.06 -35.65 47.59
C ARG A 4 25.10 -35.84 46.42
N SER A 5 23.82 -35.58 46.66
CA SER A 5 22.76 -35.53 45.70
C SER A 5 22.80 -34.16 45.02
N SER A 6 22.99 -34.14 43.70
CA SER A 6 22.86 -32.91 42.88
C SER A 6 21.41 -32.75 42.40
N ALA A 7 20.75 -31.74 42.89
CA ALA A 7 19.43 -31.33 42.37
C ALA A 7 19.63 -30.57 41.06
N ALA A 8 19.04 -31.09 39.99
CA ALA A 8 18.96 -30.40 38.70
C ALA A 8 17.85 -29.34 38.77
N ILE A 9 18.22 -28.09 38.56
CA ILE A 9 17.31 -26.96 38.44
C ILE A 9 16.78 -26.97 37.00
N CYS A 10 15.52 -27.35 36.86
CA CYS A 10 14.76 -27.14 35.60
C CYS A 10 13.98 -25.83 35.79
N GLY A 11 14.49 -24.76 35.23
CA GLY A 11 13.92 -23.44 35.39
C GLY A 11 13.82 -22.69 34.08
N ALA A 12 12.61 -22.41 33.69
CA ALA A 12 12.20 -21.23 32.91
C ALA A 12 12.59 -21.10 31.44
N VAL A 13 11.73 -21.60 30.58
CA VAL A 13 11.55 -21.05 29.23
C VAL A 13 10.04 -21.01 28.90
N VAL A 14 9.30 -20.07 29.45
CA VAL A 14 7.90 -19.80 29.07
C VAL A 14 7.56 -18.31 29.25
N LEU A 15 8.35 -17.37 28.79
CA LEU A 15 7.93 -15.95 28.89
C LEU A 15 8.28 -15.06 27.69
N LEU A 16 8.77 -15.61 26.58
CA LEU A 16 9.09 -14.79 25.42
C LEU A 16 8.03 -14.73 24.30
N GLY A 17 7.00 -15.57 24.38
CA GLY A 17 5.98 -15.66 23.32
C GLY A 17 4.85 -14.62 23.40
N ILE A 18 4.53 -14.13 24.60
CA ILE A 18 3.34 -13.27 24.81
C ILE A 18 3.64 -11.80 24.48
N SER A 19 4.84 -11.31 24.76
CA SER A 19 5.22 -9.91 24.54
C SER A 19 5.27 -9.51 23.07
N VAL A 20 5.66 -10.42 22.18
CA VAL A 20 5.77 -10.11 20.74
C VAL A 20 4.40 -9.98 20.07
N THR A 21 3.43 -10.76 20.51
CA THR A 21 2.08 -10.72 19.90
C THR A 21 1.32 -9.47 20.32
N VAL A 22 1.42 -9.04 21.57
CA VAL A 22 0.77 -7.81 22.06
C VAL A 22 1.37 -6.57 21.40
N ALA A 23 2.70 -6.46 21.37
CA ALA A 23 3.36 -5.33 20.74
C ALA A 23 3.04 -5.19 19.24
N ARG A 24 2.93 -6.31 18.53
CA ARG A 24 2.55 -6.31 17.11
C ARG A 24 1.09 -5.89 16.89
N SER A 25 0.19 -6.30 17.75
CA SER A 25 -1.22 -5.91 17.72
C SER A 25 -1.39 -4.42 18.01
N GLU A 26 -0.68 -3.87 18.99
CA GLU A 26 -0.73 -2.44 19.31
C GLU A 26 -0.15 -1.57 18.19
N ILE A 27 0.97 -1.96 17.59
CA ILE A 27 1.57 -1.23 16.46
C ILE A 27 0.62 -1.20 15.26
N VAL A 28 -0.03 -2.31 14.92
CA VAL A 28 -1.01 -2.38 13.84
C VAL A 28 -2.20 -1.48 14.13
N ALA A 29 -2.74 -1.51 15.34
CA ALA A 29 -3.89 -0.69 15.73
C ALA A 29 -3.57 0.82 15.68
N VAL A 30 -2.40 1.23 16.16
CA VAL A 30 -1.95 2.63 16.10
C VAL A 30 -1.76 3.08 14.65
N HIS A 31 -1.16 2.25 13.80
CA HIS A 31 -0.97 2.55 12.39
C HIS A 31 -2.32 2.72 11.67
N SER A 32 -3.26 1.80 11.88
CA SER A 32 -4.61 1.88 11.29
C SER A 32 -5.36 3.14 11.74
N SER A 33 -5.29 3.51 13.00
CA SER A 33 -5.93 4.71 13.53
C SER A 33 -5.31 6.00 12.94
N ALA A 34 -3.99 6.05 12.81
CA ALA A 34 -3.28 7.17 12.19
C ALA A 34 -3.69 7.35 10.72
N VAL A 35 -3.78 6.26 9.96
CA VAL A 35 -4.22 6.28 8.56
C VAL A 35 -5.64 6.81 8.43
N VAL A 36 -6.57 6.35 9.26
CA VAL A 36 -7.97 6.81 9.22
C VAL A 36 -8.08 8.30 9.54
N ASN A 37 -7.35 8.78 10.53
CA ASN A 37 -7.36 10.19 10.90
C ASN A 37 -6.75 11.08 9.80
N ASP A 38 -5.65 10.67 9.20
CA ASP A 38 -4.98 11.42 8.14
C ASP A 38 -5.80 11.43 6.84
N ALA A 39 -6.43 10.30 6.50
CA ALA A 39 -7.29 10.14 5.31
C ALA A 39 -8.67 10.81 5.43
N SER A 40 -8.97 11.51 6.53
CA SER A 40 -10.24 12.21 6.73
C SER A 40 -10.44 13.45 5.84
N GLY A 41 -9.41 13.83 5.07
CA GLY A 41 -9.48 14.91 4.08
C GLY A 41 -10.32 14.56 2.83
N ASP A 42 -10.31 15.46 1.85
CA ASP A 42 -11.07 15.35 0.60
C ASP A 42 -10.69 14.11 -0.24
N ALA A 43 -11.38 13.01 -0.02
CA ALA A 43 -11.24 11.84 -0.86
C ALA A 43 -11.80 12.09 -2.27
N ILE A 44 -11.12 11.58 -3.29
CA ILE A 44 -11.63 11.55 -4.65
C ILE A 44 -12.26 10.19 -4.90
N VAL A 45 -13.44 10.19 -5.52
CA VAL A 45 -14.16 8.97 -5.87
C VAL A 45 -14.18 8.77 -7.38
N GLY A 46 -13.90 7.56 -7.83
CA GLY A 46 -13.90 7.21 -9.24
C GLY A 46 -13.67 5.73 -9.48
N ALA A 47 -13.08 5.40 -10.62
CA ALA A 47 -12.67 4.04 -10.92
C ALA A 47 -11.14 3.87 -10.83
N ALA A 48 -10.71 2.69 -10.40
CA ALA A 48 -9.33 2.24 -10.51
C ALA A 48 -9.18 1.21 -11.62
N SER A 49 -8.06 1.24 -12.32
CA SER A 49 -7.63 0.19 -13.23
C SER A 49 -6.23 -0.30 -12.86
N THR A 50 -5.69 -1.19 -13.65
CA THR A 50 -4.30 -1.62 -13.53
C THR A 50 -3.61 -1.46 -14.88
N TYR A 51 -2.30 -1.26 -14.85
CA TYR A 51 -1.47 -1.25 -16.04
C TYR A 51 -0.23 -2.11 -15.83
N ASN A 52 0.33 -2.60 -16.92
CA ASN A 52 1.62 -3.28 -16.92
C ASN A 52 2.34 -2.92 -18.22
N PRO A 53 3.38 -2.07 -18.19
CA PRO A 53 4.10 -1.62 -19.39
C PRO A 53 4.85 -2.76 -20.09
N PHE A 54 4.96 -3.93 -19.47
CA PHE A 54 5.57 -5.12 -20.08
C PHE A 54 4.51 -6.12 -20.60
N GLY A 55 3.21 -5.77 -20.47
CA GLY A 55 2.12 -6.61 -20.96
C GLY A 55 2.05 -6.64 -22.49
N PRO A 56 1.33 -7.60 -23.08
CA PRO A 56 1.11 -7.66 -24.51
C PRO A 56 0.21 -6.54 -25.00
N GLY A 57 0.47 -6.05 -26.23
CA GLY A 57 -0.30 -4.97 -26.85
C GLY A 57 0.20 -3.58 -26.49
N TRP A 58 -0.59 -2.57 -26.90
CA TRP A 58 -0.27 -1.17 -26.58
C TRP A 58 -0.60 -0.87 -25.12
N GLN A 59 0.38 -0.33 -24.40
CA GLN A 59 0.24 0.10 -23.03
C GLN A 59 0.46 1.61 -22.93
N GLU A 60 -0.31 2.28 -22.08
CA GLU A 60 -0.07 3.69 -21.77
C GLU A 60 1.24 3.80 -20.94
N GLY A 61 2.10 4.72 -21.36
CA GLY A 61 3.39 4.95 -20.68
C GLY A 61 4.48 3.94 -21.04
N GLY A 62 5.61 4.09 -20.39
CA GLY A 62 6.79 3.24 -20.55
C GLY A 62 7.14 2.52 -19.25
N PRO A 63 8.28 1.79 -19.25
CA PRO A 63 8.74 1.09 -18.05
C PRO A 63 9.27 2.00 -16.94
N ASP A 64 9.54 3.28 -17.25
CA ASP A 64 10.03 4.24 -16.28
C ASP A 64 8.89 5.15 -15.85
N THR A 65 8.63 5.19 -14.55
CA THR A 65 7.54 5.97 -13.98
C THR A 65 7.87 7.46 -13.91
N ALA A 66 6.89 8.32 -13.69
CA ALA A 66 7.08 9.77 -13.58
C ALA A 66 8.02 10.17 -12.43
N SER A 67 8.17 9.35 -11.39
CA SER A 67 9.14 9.55 -10.31
C SER A 67 10.58 9.21 -10.70
N GLY A 68 10.79 8.54 -11.83
CA GLY A 68 12.08 8.02 -12.30
C GLY A 68 12.40 6.60 -11.81
N GLU A 69 11.48 5.97 -11.09
CA GLU A 69 11.60 4.56 -10.72
C GLU A 69 11.19 3.69 -11.91
N ARG A 70 11.83 2.53 -12.04
CA ARG A 70 11.34 1.52 -12.97
C ARG A 70 10.07 0.89 -12.44
N TYR A 71 9.08 0.66 -13.32
CA TYR A 71 7.86 -0.06 -12.95
C TYR A 71 8.19 -1.44 -12.37
N ASP A 72 7.61 -1.75 -11.24
CA ASP A 72 7.69 -3.05 -10.58
C ASP A 72 6.27 -3.53 -10.23
N PRO A 73 5.78 -4.64 -10.83
CA PRO A 73 4.45 -5.16 -10.54
C PRO A 73 4.29 -5.68 -9.11
N SER A 74 5.39 -5.94 -8.40
CA SER A 74 5.40 -6.52 -7.06
C SER A 74 5.28 -5.51 -5.92
N VAL A 75 5.33 -4.22 -6.20
CA VAL A 75 5.27 -3.17 -5.18
C VAL A 75 3.85 -2.60 -5.03
N TRP A 76 3.57 -2.05 -3.85
CA TRP A 76 2.33 -1.32 -3.56
C TRP A 76 2.44 0.11 -4.05
N ALA A 77 2.26 0.31 -5.35
CA ALA A 77 2.36 1.61 -5.99
C ALA A 77 1.21 1.86 -6.96
N ALA A 78 1.09 3.10 -7.42
CA ALA A 78 0.04 3.50 -8.33
C ALA A 78 0.43 4.75 -9.14
N ALA A 79 -0.18 4.88 -10.30
CA ALA A 79 -0.22 6.10 -11.11
C ALA A 79 -1.49 6.88 -10.79
N ILE A 80 -1.38 8.19 -10.54
CA ILE A 80 -2.53 9.07 -10.31
C ILE A 80 -2.89 9.82 -11.59
N LYS A 81 -4.20 9.98 -11.86
CA LYS A 81 -4.68 10.70 -13.04
C LYS A 81 -3.98 12.06 -13.23
N THR A 82 -3.58 12.37 -14.45
CA THR A 82 -2.81 13.58 -14.77
C THR A 82 -3.45 14.86 -14.20
N SER A 83 -4.77 15.01 -14.31
CA SER A 83 -5.49 16.19 -13.78
C SER A 83 -5.47 16.26 -12.24
N LEU A 84 -5.17 15.16 -11.55
CA LEU A 84 -5.05 15.06 -10.09
C LEU A 84 -3.61 15.15 -9.59
N ARG A 85 -2.63 15.16 -10.51
CA ARG A 85 -1.19 15.15 -10.20
C ARG A 85 -0.81 16.17 -9.13
N GLN A 86 -1.24 17.42 -9.29
CA GLN A 86 -0.90 18.50 -8.34
C GLN A 86 -1.55 18.28 -6.97
N LYS A 87 -2.81 17.84 -6.93
CA LYS A 87 -3.51 17.52 -5.69
C LYS A 87 -2.83 16.37 -4.95
N PHE A 88 -2.20 15.43 -5.66
CA PHE A 88 -1.45 14.30 -5.10
C PHE A 88 0.05 14.56 -4.99
N GLY A 89 0.45 15.81 -4.77
CA GLY A 89 1.81 16.18 -4.41
C GLY A 89 2.78 16.36 -5.56
N GLY A 90 2.28 16.45 -6.81
CA GLY A 90 3.11 16.82 -7.96
C GLY A 90 4.16 15.78 -8.35
N VAL A 91 3.77 14.50 -8.46
CA VAL A 91 4.67 13.38 -8.82
C VAL A 91 5.57 13.75 -9.99
N GLN A 92 6.89 13.70 -9.80
CA GLN A 92 7.91 14.00 -10.80
C GLN A 92 9.24 13.37 -10.43
N TYR A 93 10.16 13.33 -11.38
CA TYR A 93 11.50 12.80 -11.17
C TYR A 93 12.20 13.46 -9.97
N GLY A 94 12.75 12.63 -9.07
CA GLY A 94 13.47 13.08 -7.89
C GLY A 94 12.61 13.72 -6.79
N ALA A 95 11.29 13.80 -6.94
CA ALA A 95 10.41 14.29 -5.88
C ALA A 95 10.34 13.30 -4.70
N ARG A 96 10.03 13.83 -3.51
CA ARG A 96 9.76 12.96 -2.35
C ARG A 96 8.53 12.09 -2.61
N PRO A 97 8.55 10.83 -2.17
CA PRO A 97 7.41 9.93 -2.30
C PRO A 97 6.15 10.54 -1.68
N LYS A 98 5.01 10.29 -2.32
CA LYS A 98 3.68 10.58 -1.78
C LYS A 98 2.91 9.28 -1.67
N TYR A 99 2.01 9.25 -0.70
CA TYR A 99 1.25 8.05 -0.39
C TYR A 99 -0.24 8.38 -0.40
N ALA A 100 -1.03 7.41 -0.80
CA ALA A 100 -2.48 7.53 -0.78
C ALA A 100 -3.11 6.30 -0.13
N LEU A 101 -4.19 6.52 0.60
CA LEU A 101 -5.09 5.46 1.02
C LEU A 101 -6.07 5.20 -0.11
N VAL A 102 -6.15 3.96 -0.56
CA VAL A 102 -7.11 3.47 -1.55
C VAL A 102 -8.09 2.54 -0.86
N GLU A 103 -9.37 2.83 -0.99
CA GLU A 103 -10.47 2.07 -0.39
C GLU A 103 -11.42 1.59 -1.47
N ALA A 104 -11.68 0.29 -1.52
CA ALA A 104 -12.64 -0.33 -2.44
C ALA A 104 -13.10 -1.69 -1.88
N VAL A 105 -14.30 -2.11 -2.21
CA VAL A 105 -14.86 -3.44 -1.88
C VAL A 105 -14.61 -3.88 -0.43
N GLY A 106 -14.74 -2.94 0.51
CA GLY A 106 -14.53 -3.18 1.94
C GLY A 106 -13.08 -3.36 2.38
N LYS A 107 -12.12 -3.14 1.50
CA LYS A 107 -10.68 -3.27 1.76
C LYS A 107 -9.98 -1.91 1.65
N LYS A 108 -8.83 -1.79 2.32
CA LYS A 108 -8.00 -0.58 2.34
C LYS A 108 -6.54 -0.92 2.11
N VAL A 109 -5.86 -0.12 1.31
CA VAL A 109 -4.42 -0.28 1.06
C VAL A 109 -3.74 1.07 0.95
N ILE A 110 -2.54 1.21 1.51
CA ILE A 110 -1.66 2.34 1.25
C ILE A 110 -0.82 2.02 0.02
N VAL A 111 -0.82 2.93 -0.94
CA VAL A 111 0.03 2.86 -2.12
C VAL A 111 0.98 4.06 -2.20
N LYS A 112 2.18 3.84 -2.73
CA LYS A 112 3.06 4.92 -3.15
C LYS A 112 2.58 5.47 -4.48
N ILE A 113 2.41 6.78 -4.59
CA ILE A 113 2.12 7.44 -5.85
C ILE A 113 3.44 7.77 -6.53
N ASN A 114 3.80 7.02 -7.55
CA ASN A 114 5.08 7.15 -8.25
C ASN A 114 4.94 7.40 -9.76
N ASP A 115 3.71 7.39 -10.28
CA ASP A 115 3.48 7.60 -11.71
C ASP A 115 2.25 8.46 -11.98
N VAL A 116 2.04 8.80 -13.24
CA VAL A 116 0.95 9.64 -13.75
C VAL A 116 0.19 8.89 -14.84
N GLY A 117 -1.07 8.67 -14.63
CA GLY A 117 -2.07 7.96 -15.42
C GLY A 117 -3.27 7.66 -14.51
N PRO A 118 -4.37 7.12 -14.99
CA PRO A 118 -4.77 6.85 -16.36
C PRO A 118 -5.18 8.09 -17.15
N LEU A 119 -5.18 7.96 -18.49
CA LEU A 119 -5.73 8.97 -19.40
C LEU A 119 -7.23 8.76 -19.63
N THR A 120 -7.73 7.56 -19.45
CA THR A 120 -9.13 7.18 -19.70
C THR A 120 -10.09 7.96 -18.79
N PRO A 121 -11.15 8.56 -19.34
CA PRO A 121 -12.19 9.24 -18.57
C PRO A 121 -12.82 8.33 -17.51
N GLY A 122 -13.16 8.90 -16.34
CA GLY A 122 -13.76 8.18 -15.20
C GLY A 122 -12.80 7.39 -14.34
N ARG A 123 -11.63 7.00 -14.85
CA ARG A 123 -10.56 6.41 -14.04
C ARG A 123 -9.77 7.49 -13.34
N ILE A 124 -9.43 7.29 -12.08
CA ILE A 124 -8.71 8.27 -11.24
C ILE A 124 -7.33 7.77 -10.81
N ILE A 125 -7.11 6.46 -10.82
CA ILE A 125 -5.88 5.81 -10.37
C ILE A 125 -5.67 4.52 -11.15
N ASP A 126 -4.43 4.22 -11.51
CA ASP A 126 -3.99 2.93 -12.01
C ASP A 126 -3.11 2.26 -10.97
N LEU A 127 -3.57 1.14 -10.45
CA LEU A 127 -2.87 0.38 -9.45
C LEU A 127 -1.82 -0.53 -10.09
N ASN A 128 -0.62 -0.62 -9.51
CA ASN A 128 0.31 -1.68 -9.86
C ASN A 128 -0.35 -3.04 -9.63
N GLU A 129 0.12 -4.05 -10.32
CA GLU A 129 -0.50 -5.38 -10.31
C GLU A 129 -0.70 -5.93 -8.89
N ARG A 130 0.28 -5.79 -8.00
CA ARG A 130 0.16 -6.21 -6.59
C ARG A 130 -0.99 -5.52 -5.86
N ALA A 131 -1.13 -4.23 -6.03
CA ALA A 131 -2.19 -3.45 -5.38
C ALA A 131 -3.56 -3.81 -5.96
N MET A 132 -3.66 -4.00 -7.29
CA MET A 132 -4.89 -4.44 -7.93
C MET A 132 -5.31 -5.84 -7.47
N ARG A 133 -4.38 -6.80 -7.39
CA ARG A 133 -4.66 -8.17 -6.90
C ARG A 133 -5.18 -8.23 -5.47
N TYR A 134 -4.91 -7.23 -4.67
CA TYR A 134 -5.49 -7.14 -3.33
C TYR A 134 -7.00 -6.96 -3.37
N PHE A 135 -7.51 -6.23 -4.33
CA PHE A 135 -8.94 -6.00 -4.54
C PHE A 135 -9.55 -7.08 -5.46
N ASP A 136 -8.89 -7.40 -6.56
CA ASP A 136 -9.25 -8.40 -7.56
C ASP A 136 -8.12 -9.42 -7.75
N PRO A 137 -8.09 -10.51 -7.00
CA PRO A 137 -7.01 -11.50 -7.07
C PRO A 137 -6.78 -12.12 -8.46
N SER A 138 -7.84 -12.20 -9.26
CA SER A 138 -7.80 -12.77 -10.60
C SER A 138 -7.35 -11.80 -11.68
N LEU A 139 -7.41 -10.48 -11.43
CA LEU A 139 -7.26 -9.39 -12.39
C LEU A 139 -8.27 -9.43 -13.56
N GLN A 140 -9.37 -10.18 -13.40
CA GLN A 140 -10.36 -10.34 -14.47
C GLN A 140 -11.33 -9.16 -14.58
N LEU A 141 -11.53 -8.42 -13.49
CA LEU A 141 -12.40 -7.23 -13.51
C LEU A 141 -11.77 -6.11 -14.35
N GLY A 142 -10.45 -5.98 -14.34
CA GLY A 142 -9.70 -4.96 -15.06
C GLY A 142 -9.97 -3.52 -14.58
N VAL A 143 -11.19 -3.24 -14.10
CA VAL A 143 -11.63 -1.94 -13.56
C VAL A 143 -12.46 -2.16 -12.31
N ILE A 144 -12.18 -1.40 -11.26
CA ILE A 144 -12.95 -1.37 -10.00
C ILE A 144 -13.62 -0.01 -9.89
N TYR A 145 -14.94 0.02 -9.68
CA TYR A 145 -15.72 1.24 -9.52
C TYR A 145 -15.94 1.60 -8.04
N GLY A 146 -16.25 2.87 -7.77
CA GLY A 146 -16.54 3.36 -6.43
C GLY A 146 -15.29 3.40 -5.53
N VAL A 147 -14.12 3.46 -6.13
CA VAL A 147 -12.86 3.56 -5.41
C VAL A 147 -12.73 4.96 -4.81
N ARG A 148 -12.37 5.03 -3.53
CA ARG A 148 -12.02 6.25 -2.81
C ARG A 148 -10.50 6.34 -2.69
N VAL A 149 -9.94 7.50 -3.01
CA VAL A 149 -8.50 7.75 -2.92
C VAL A 149 -8.27 9.04 -2.13
N SER A 150 -7.55 8.93 -1.01
CA SER A 150 -7.18 10.05 -0.14
C SER A 150 -5.67 10.20 -0.11
N LEU A 151 -5.16 11.42 -0.33
CA LEU A 151 -3.75 11.71 -0.11
C LEU A 151 -3.44 11.63 1.39
N LEU A 152 -2.35 10.96 1.75
CA LEU A 152 -1.83 10.93 3.10
C LEU A 152 -0.76 12.02 3.30
N SER A 153 -0.75 12.66 4.45
CA SER A 153 0.24 13.68 4.78
C SER A 153 1.61 13.06 5.09
N GLY A 154 2.67 13.78 4.78
CA GLY A 154 4.05 13.30 5.05
C GLY A 154 4.54 12.25 4.05
N ASP A 155 5.69 11.65 4.38
CA ASP A 155 6.45 10.74 3.51
C ASP A 155 6.94 9.46 4.23
N TYR A 156 6.30 9.12 5.36
CA TYR A 156 6.73 8.04 6.27
C TYR A 156 5.80 6.81 6.28
N TRP A 157 4.83 6.75 5.38
CA TRP A 157 3.86 5.66 5.35
C TRP A 157 4.46 4.37 4.79
N ILE A 158 4.03 3.24 5.32
CA ILE A 158 4.43 1.92 4.83
C ILE A 158 3.37 1.42 3.86
N PRO A 159 3.68 1.25 2.56
CA PRO A 159 2.74 0.72 1.59
C PRO A 159 2.31 -0.71 1.89
N GLY A 160 1.01 -0.98 1.75
CA GLY A 160 0.44 -2.30 2.00
C GLY A 160 -0.98 -2.24 2.55
N PRO A 161 -1.60 -3.40 2.82
CA PRO A 161 -2.92 -3.48 3.41
C PRO A 161 -3.01 -2.80 4.77
N VAL A 162 -4.16 -2.15 5.02
CA VAL A 162 -4.53 -1.55 6.30
C VAL A 162 -5.67 -2.39 6.87
N GLY A 163 -5.38 -3.09 7.93
CA GLY A 163 -6.34 -4.01 8.56
C GLY A 163 -6.64 -3.68 9.98
#